data_d2c5b587eb96d2f6c1f42a8306e6591e
#
_entry.id   d2c5b587eb96d2f6c1f42a8306e6591e
#
_cell.length_a   1.000
_cell.length_b   1.000
_cell.length_c   1.000
_cell.angle_alpha   90.00
_cell.angle_beta   90.00
_cell.angle_gamma   90.00
#
_symmetry.space_group_name_H-M   'P 1'
#
loop_
_entity.id
_entity.type
_entity.pdbx_description
1 polymer ?
#
loop_
_entity_poly.entity_id
_entity_poly.type
_entity_poly.pdbx_seq_one_letter_code
_entity_poly.pdbx_strand_id
1 'polypeptide(L)'
;MRILCDTNIILDVLLDRAPFVEASAEVLKRCEIGIIEGFTTTSCITDIFYLVHKQLHDNERSYQAIEQLLTILRVADVTNSHIAEALSHRASDFEDCLAAVCAKSIHCDFVVTRDIKGFVGFDIPILTPSELIERMEL
;
A
#
# COMPACT_ATOMS: atom_id res chain seq x y z
N MET A 1 10.33 -8.36 -8.65
CA MET A 1 8.91 -8.29 -8.23
C MET A 1 8.56 -6.88 -7.81
N ARG A 2 7.47 -6.38 -8.31
CA ARG A 2 6.99 -5.03 -8.04
C ARG A 2 5.59 -5.11 -7.43
N ILE A 3 5.38 -4.46 -6.29
CA ILE A 3 4.10 -4.51 -5.56
C ILE A 3 3.61 -3.12 -5.18
N LEU A 4 2.29 -2.97 -5.08
CA LEU A 4 1.67 -1.82 -4.43
C LEU A 4 1.21 -2.25 -3.04
N CYS A 5 1.65 -1.53 -2.01
CA CYS A 5 1.22 -1.77 -0.63
C CYS A 5 0.00 -0.91 -0.33
N ASP A 6 -1.10 -1.56 0.06
CA ASP A 6 -2.30 -0.84 0.50
C ASP A 6 -2.04 -0.12 1.82
N THR A 7 -2.79 0.93 2.08
CA THR A 7 -2.66 1.78 3.26
C THR A 7 -2.69 0.98 4.57
N ASN A 8 -3.55 -0.04 4.66
CA ASN A 8 -3.65 -0.83 5.90
C ASN A 8 -2.35 -1.57 6.26
N ILE A 9 -1.60 -2.05 5.24
CA ILE A 9 -0.31 -2.71 5.44
C ILE A 9 0.71 -1.73 6.05
N ILE A 10 0.74 -0.53 5.51
CA ILE A 10 1.65 0.53 5.95
C ILE A 10 1.32 0.95 7.38
N LEU A 11 0.04 1.15 7.67
CA LEU A 11 -0.42 1.56 9.01
C LEU A 11 -0.20 0.46 10.05
N ASP A 12 -0.30 -0.81 9.66
CA ASP A 12 0.00 -1.92 10.58
C ASP A 12 1.42 -1.80 11.14
N VAL A 13 2.35 -1.37 10.31
CA VAL A 13 3.76 -1.22 10.73
C VAL A 13 3.98 0.09 11.47
N LEU A 14 3.50 1.20 10.93
CA LEU A 14 3.71 2.52 11.55
C LEU A 14 3.03 2.64 12.91
N LEU A 15 1.91 1.94 13.13
CA LEU A 15 1.14 1.99 14.36
C LEU A 15 1.23 0.71 15.20
N ASP A 16 2.11 -0.21 14.82
CA ASP A 16 2.37 -1.46 15.55
C ASP A 16 1.07 -2.23 15.88
N ARG A 17 0.28 -2.53 14.86
CA ARG A 17 -1.03 -3.17 15.01
C ARG A 17 -0.93 -4.69 15.06
N ALA A 18 -1.06 -5.27 16.26
CA ALA A 18 -1.16 -6.71 16.42
C ALA A 18 -2.57 -7.19 15.98
N PRO A 19 -2.71 -8.38 15.39
CA PRO A 19 -1.68 -9.39 15.08
C PRO A 19 -1.06 -9.18 13.69
N PHE A 20 -1.36 -8.11 12.99
CA PHE A 20 -1.01 -7.91 11.58
C PHE A 20 0.41 -7.42 11.36
N VAL A 21 0.99 -6.79 12.37
CA VAL A 21 2.29 -6.10 12.22
C VAL A 21 3.42 -7.02 11.78
N GLU A 22 3.45 -8.26 12.23
CA GLU A 22 4.55 -9.18 11.89
C GLU A 22 4.66 -9.45 10.40
N ALA A 23 3.56 -9.85 9.77
CA ALA A 23 3.55 -10.14 8.34
C ALA A 23 3.74 -8.88 7.51
N SER A 24 3.06 -7.80 7.87
CA SER A 24 3.19 -6.51 7.17
C SER A 24 4.61 -5.95 7.28
N ALA A 25 5.24 -6.07 8.44
CA ALA A 25 6.62 -5.63 8.65
C ALA A 25 7.61 -6.44 7.81
N GLU A 26 7.38 -7.74 7.67
CA GLU A 26 8.23 -8.58 6.82
C GLU A 26 8.18 -8.16 5.37
N VAL A 27 6.99 -7.81 4.86
CA VAL A 27 6.84 -7.28 3.50
C VAL A 27 7.63 -5.98 3.34
N LEU A 28 7.46 -5.02 4.26
CA LEU A 28 8.16 -3.73 4.18
C LEU A 28 9.67 -3.91 4.32
N LYS A 29 10.12 -4.84 5.15
CA LYS A 29 11.55 -5.15 5.29
C LYS A 29 12.15 -5.63 3.98
N ARG A 30 11.45 -6.50 3.25
CA ARG A 30 11.89 -6.97 1.93
C ARG A 30 11.92 -5.85 0.90
N CYS A 31 11.03 -4.87 1.03
CA CYS A 31 11.10 -3.66 0.21
C CYS A 31 12.32 -2.82 0.59
N GLU A 32 12.58 -2.64 1.88
CA GLU A 32 13.70 -1.83 2.37
C GLU A 32 15.06 -2.38 1.91
N ILE A 33 15.23 -3.70 1.96
CA ILE A 33 16.51 -4.32 1.56
C ILE A 33 16.61 -4.57 0.05
N GLY A 34 15.58 -4.20 -0.73
CA GLY A 34 15.63 -4.23 -2.18
C GLY A 34 15.27 -5.55 -2.85
N ILE A 35 14.79 -6.54 -2.10
CA ILE A 35 14.30 -7.81 -2.66
C ILE A 35 13.01 -7.58 -3.44
N ILE A 36 12.18 -6.68 -2.94
CA ILE A 36 10.91 -6.28 -3.57
C ILE A 36 10.98 -4.80 -3.88
N GLU A 37 10.49 -4.39 -5.03
CA GLU A 37 10.27 -2.99 -5.37
C GLU A 37 8.86 -2.61 -4.94
N GLY A 38 8.75 -1.94 -3.79
CA GLY A 38 7.46 -1.60 -3.18
C GLY A 38 7.04 -0.16 -3.46
N PHE A 39 5.74 0.03 -3.65
CA PHE A 39 5.14 1.33 -3.94
C PHE A 39 3.97 1.63 -3.01
N THR A 40 3.77 2.91 -2.76
CA THR A 40 2.51 3.49 -2.31
C THR A 40 2.10 4.52 -3.37
N THR A 41 1.01 5.26 -3.17
CA THR A 41 0.57 6.29 -4.11
C THR A 41 0.58 7.66 -3.46
N THR A 42 0.65 8.71 -4.27
CA THR A 42 0.56 10.09 -3.79
C THR A 42 -0.75 10.35 -3.02
N SER A 43 -1.85 9.73 -3.44
CA SER A 43 -3.13 9.88 -2.75
C SER A 43 -3.17 9.22 -1.37
N CYS A 44 -2.34 8.21 -1.12
CA CYS A 44 -2.28 7.53 0.17
C CYS A 44 -1.47 8.29 1.23
N ILE A 45 -0.52 9.11 0.80
CA ILE A 45 0.43 9.77 1.72
C ILE A 45 -0.29 10.68 2.73
N THR A 46 -1.23 11.50 2.26
CA THR A 46 -1.98 12.40 3.15
C THR A 46 -2.89 11.61 4.11
N ASP A 47 -3.49 10.53 3.64
CA ASP A 47 -4.33 9.68 4.48
C ASP A 47 -3.50 8.98 5.56
N ILE A 48 -2.31 8.49 5.19
CA ILE A 48 -1.37 7.86 6.14
C ILE A 48 -0.95 8.88 7.19
N PHE A 49 -0.55 10.08 6.77
CA PHE A 49 -0.17 11.14 7.71
C PHE A 49 -1.31 11.45 8.67
N TYR A 50 -2.52 11.65 8.16
CA TYR A 50 -3.69 11.96 8.97
C TYR A 50 -3.95 10.89 10.03
N LEU A 51 -3.92 9.62 9.63
CA LEU A 51 -4.21 8.51 10.54
C LEU A 51 -3.11 8.29 11.57
N VAL A 52 -1.85 8.48 11.18
CA VAL A 52 -0.71 8.42 12.10
C VAL A 52 -0.80 9.56 13.11
N HIS A 53 -1.07 10.78 12.64
CA HIS A 53 -1.22 11.95 13.52
C HIS A 53 -2.37 11.78 14.51
N LYS A 54 -3.49 11.24 14.04
CA LYS A 54 -4.67 10.99 14.89
C LYS A 54 -4.34 10.03 16.05
N GLN A 55 -3.46 9.06 15.81
CA GLN A 55 -3.06 8.08 16.80
C GLN A 55 -1.97 8.60 17.74
N LEU A 56 -0.95 9.28 17.18
CA LEU A 56 0.22 9.72 17.94
C LEU A 56 0.04 11.08 18.63
N HIS A 57 -0.82 11.95 18.09
CA HIS A 57 -1.03 13.31 18.56
C HIS A 57 0.27 14.13 18.63
N ASP A 58 1.17 13.91 17.68
CA ASP A 58 2.49 14.52 17.64
C ASP A 58 2.88 14.80 16.18
N ASN A 59 2.98 16.08 15.80
CA ASN A 59 3.30 16.49 14.43
C ASN A 59 4.67 15.99 13.99
N GLU A 60 5.68 16.19 14.82
CA GLU A 60 7.06 15.83 14.45
C GLU A 60 7.21 14.33 14.23
N ARG A 61 6.65 13.53 15.12
CA ARG A 61 6.67 12.07 14.97
C ARG A 61 5.91 11.62 13.73
N SER A 62 4.82 12.31 13.39
CA SER A 62 4.04 12.00 12.19
C SER A 62 4.82 12.30 10.92
N TYR A 63 5.52 13.43 10.86
CA TYR A 63 6.41 13.75 9.73
C TYR A 63 7.55 12.74 9.61
N GLN A 64 8.17 12.39 10.74
CA GLN A 64 9.25 11.39 10.75
C GLN A 64 8.79 10.04 10.23
N ALA A 65 7.56 9.62 10.58
CA ALA A 65 6.99 8.37 10.09
C ALA A 65 6.89 8.36 8.57
N ILE A 66 6.42 9.46 7.96
CA ILE A 66 6.31 9.57 6.51
C ILE A 66 7.72 9.58 5.87
N GLU A 67 8.63 10.36 6.42
CA GLU A 67 10.01 10.41 5.91
C GLU A 67 10.66 9.02 5.92
N GLN A 68 10.46 8.27 6.99
CA GLN A 68 10.98 6.91 7.10
C GLN A 68 10.31 5.97 6.09
N LEU A 69 9.00 6.11 5.91
CA LEU A 69 8.27 5.33 4.91
C LEU A 69 8.85 5.52 3.50
N LEU A 70 9.21 6.76 3.16
CA LEU A 70 9.76 7.08 1.84
C LEU A 70 11.18 6.54 1.62
N THR A 71 11.85 6.05 2.65
CA THR A 71 13.11 5.30 2.49
C THR A 71 12.87 3.83 2.16
N ILE A 72 11.64 3.35 2.37
CA ILE A 72 11.26 1.95 2.18
C ILE A 72 10.50 1.76 0.88
N LEU A 73 9.52 2.63 0.63
CA LEU A 73 8.62 2.55 -0.52
C LEU A 73 8.83 3.72 -1.46
N ARG A 74 8.64 3.45 -2.76
CA ARG A 74 8.53 4.49 -3.77
C ARG A 74 7.09 4.98 -3.83
N VAL A 75 6.91 6.20 -4.33
CA VAL A 75 5.58 6.80 -4.47
C VAL A 75 5.20 6.84 -5.94
N ALA A 76 4.09 6.20 -6.29
CA ALA A 76 3.52 6.27 -7.64
C ALA A 76 2.58 7.48 -7.73
N ASP A 77 2.75 8.28 -8.77
CA ASP A 77 1.90 9.45 -9.00
C ASP A 77 0.51 9.04 -9.45
N VAL A 78 -0.50 9.64 -8.83
CA VAL A 78 -1.89 9.51 -9.26
C VAL A 78 -2.19 10.66 -10.21
N THR A 79 -2.56 10.34 -11.46
CA THR A 79 -2.81 11.33 -12.51
C THR A 79 -4.31 11.47 -12.78
N ASN A 80 -4.67 12.53 -13.52
CA ASN A 80 -6.05 12.70 -14.00
C ASN A 80 -6.53 11.49 -14.78
N SER A 81 -5.66 10.87 -15.58
CA SER A 81 -6.00 9.67 -16.36
C SER A 81 -6.39 8.50 -15.46
N HIS A 82 -5.65 8.32 -14.37
CA HIS A 82 -5.94 7.27 -13.38
C HIS A 82 -7.30 7.50 -12.74
N ILE A 83 -7.59 8.73 -12.35
CA ILE A 83 -8.88 9.09 -11.74
C ILE A 83 -10.03 8.84 -12.71
N ALA A 84 -9.88 9.27 -13.96
CA ALA A 84 -10.90 9.07 -15.00
C ALA A 84 -11.19 7.59 -15.24
N GLU A 85 -10.12 6.77 -15.33
CA GLU A 85 -10.25 5.33 -15.50
C GLU A 85 -10.96 4.69 -14.29
N ALA A 86 -10.55 5.04 -13.07
CA ALA A 86 -11.17 4.51 -11.86
C ALA A 86 -12.65 4.88 -11.78
N LEU A 87 -13.02 6.12 -12.12
CA LEU A 87 -14.41 6.56 -12.17
C LEU A 87 -15.23 5.73 -13.15
N SER A 88 -14.66 5.35 -14.29
CA SER A 88 -15.37 4.58 -15.31
C SER A 88 -15.77 3.18 -14.85
N HIS A 89 -15.04 2.61 -13.89
CA HIS A 89 -15.34 1.28 -13.36
C HIS A 89 -16.58 1.25 -12.48
N ARG A 90 -16.98 2.37 -11.87
CA ARG A 90 -18.11 2.43 -10.94
C ARG A 90 -18.03 1.39 -9.83
N ALA A 91 -16.80 1.12 -9.36
CA ALA A 91 -16.56 0.15 -8.30
C ALA A 91 -17.18 0.60 -6.98
N SER A 92 -17.52 -0.36 -6.11
CA SER A 92 -18.08 -0.05 -4.80
C SER A 92 -17.08 0.66 -3.88
N ASP A 93 -15.79 0.38 -4.04
CA ASP A 93 -14.71 1.08 -3.33
C ASP A 93 -13.84 1.83 -4.34
N PHE A 94 -14.03 3.14 -4.39
CA PHE A 94 -13.30 4.00 -5.32
C PHE A 94 -11.79 4.06 -5.00
N GLU A 95 -11.43 4.12 -3.72
CA GLU A 95 -10.03 4.19 -3.31
C GLU A 95 -9.26 2.95 -3.74
N ASP A 96 -9.84 1.77 -3.50
CA ASP A 96 -9.23 0.51 -3.89
C ASP A 96 -9.13 0.38 -5.41
N CYS A 97 -10.17 0.83 -6.12
CA CYS A 97 -10.16 0.86 -7.59
C CYS A 97 -9.04 1.76 -8.12
N LEU A 98 -8.89 2.94 -7.56
CA LEU A 98 -7.85 3.89 -7.95
C LEU A 98 -6.45 3.30 -7.69
N ALA A 99 -6.27 2.64 -6.55
CA ALA A 99 -5.02 1.96 -6.23
C ALA A 99 -4.69 0.86 -7.25
N ALA A 100 -5.69 0.05 -7.61
CA ALA A 100 -5.51 -1.01 -8.61
C ALA A 100 -5.16 -0.43 -9.99
N VAL A 101 -5.81 0.65 -10.40
CA VAL A 101 -5.50 1.34 -11.67
C VAL A 101 -4.06 1.84 -11.66
N CYS A 102 -3.62 2.46 -10.59
CA CYS A 102 -2.25 2.94 -10.45
C CYS A 102 -1.25 1.78 -10.47
N ALA A 103 -1.54 0.70 -9.75
CA ALA A 103 -0.67 -0.47 -9.71
C ALA A 103 -0.47 -1.07 -11.11
N LYS A 104 -1.53 -1.16 -11.89
CA LYS A 104 -1.44 -1.65 -13.27
C LYS A 104 -0.61 -0.72 -14.15
N SER A 105 -0.77 0.58 -14.00
CA SER A 105 -0.07 1.57 -14.83
C SER A 105 1.44 1.54 -14.65
N ILE A 106 1.93 1.14 -13.48
CA ILE A 106 3.35 1.00 -13.18
C ILE A 106 3.83 -0.44 -13.21
N HIS A 107 3.01 -1.33 -13.78
CA HIS A 107 3.33 -2.75 -13.98
C HIS A 107 3.64 -3.51 -12.69
N CYS A 108 2.88 -3.25 -11.63
CA CYS A 108 2.97 -4.06 -10.42
C CYS A 108 2.50 -5.49 -10.70
N ASP A 109 3.19 -6.44 -10.09
CA ASP A 109 2.81 -7.85 -10.15
C ASP A 109 1.63 -8.15 -9.23
N PHE A 110 1.57 -7.46 -8.09
CA PHE A 110 0.54 -7.67 -7.07
C PHE A 110 0.17 -6.37 -6.37
N VAL A 111 -1.07 -6.31 -5.87
CA VAL A 111 -1.46 -5.42 -4.79
C VAL A 111 -1.43 -6.25 -3.51
N VAL A 112 -0.80 -5.73 -2.47
CA VAL A 112 -0.69 -6.41 -1.16
C VAL A 112 -1.59 -5.67 -0.17
N THR A 113 -2.56 -6.38 0.37
CA THR A 113 -3.58 -5.81 1.25
C THR A 113 -4.10 -6.87 2.23
N ARG A 114 -4.65 -6.41 3.36
CA ARG A 114 -5.43 -7.29 4.25
C ARG A 114 -6.89 -7.39 3.81
N ASP A 115 -7.36 -6.43 2.99
CA ASP A 115 -8.76 -6.37 2.55
C ASP A 115 -8.89 -6.80 1.09
N ILE A 116 -8.84 -8.10 0.88
CA ILE A 116 -8.94 -8.69 -0.47
C ILE A 116 -10.30 -8.35 -1.11
N LYS A 117 -11.36 -8.26 -0.33
CA LYS A 117 -12.72 -8.03 -0.83
C LYS A 117 -12.85 -6.69 -1.56
N GLY A 118 -12.15 -5.66 -1.09
CA GLY A 118 -12.18 -4.34 -1.72
C GLY A 118 -11.58 -4.34 -3.13
N PHE A 119 -10.79 -5.35 -3.46
CA PHE A 119 -10.11 -5.46 -4.75
C PHE A 119 -10.69 -6.52 -5.68
N VAL A 120 -11.79 -7.16 -5.29
CA VAL A 120 -12.44 -8.16 -6.15
C VAL A 120 -12.93 -7.51 -7.43
N GLY A 121 -12.64 -8.15 -8.57
CA GLY A 121 -13.08 -7.69 -9.90
C GLY A 121 -12.07 -6.79 -10.60
N PHE A 122 -10.97 -6.43 -9.96
CA PHE A 122 -9.90 -5.67 -10.61
C PHE A 122 -8.93 -6.63 -11.29
N ASP A 123 -8.40 -6.21 -12.43
CA ASP A 123 -7.53 -7.04 -13.25
C ASP A 123 -6.08 -6.95 -12.79
N ILE A 124 -5.83 -7.30 -11.54
CA ILE A 124 -4.50 -7.42 -10.95
C ILE A 124 -4.55 -8.43 -9.81
N PRO A 125 -3.55 -9.33 -9.69
CA PRO A 125 -3.51 -10.27 -8.59
C PRO A 125 -3.37 -9.58 -7.23
N ILE A 126 -4.14 -10.05 -6.24
CA ILE A 126 -4.18 -9.50 -4.89
C ILE A 126 -3.68 -10.56 -3.92
N LEU A 127 -2.75 -10.17 -3.04
CA LEU A 127 -2.21 -11.07 -2.01
C LEU A 127 -2.26 -10.39 -0.65
N THR A 128 -2.48 -11.19 0.39
CA THR A 128 -2.21 -10.73 1.76
C THR A 128 -0.70 -10.74 2.00
N PRO A 129 -0.21 -10.03 3.04
CA PRO A 129 1.21 -10.10 3.40
C PRO A 129 1.71 -11.53 3.60
N SER A 130 0.94 -12.37 4.31
CA SER A 130 1.32 -13.77 4.55
C SER A 130 1.40 -14.57 3.25
N GLU A 131 0.43 -14.39 2.36
CA GLU A 131 0.43 -15.07 1.05
C GLU A 131 1.62 -14.66 0.19
N LEU A 132 1.99 -13.38 0.23
CA LEU A 132 3.17 -12.91 -0.50
C LEU A 132 4.44 -13.57 0.03
N ILE A 133 4.60 -13.62 1.36
CA ILE A 133 5.76 -14.23 2.00
C ILE A 133 5.85 -15.72 1.65
N GLU A 134 4.74 -16.45 1.77
CA GLU A 134 4.69 -17.86 1.40
C GLU A 134 5.09 -18.07 -0.06
N ARG A 135 4.57 -17.24 -0.96
CA ARG A 135 4.90 -17.32 -2.38
C ARG A 135 6.39 -17.14 -2.65
N MET A 136 7.05 -16.27 -1.90
CA MET A 136 8.48 -16.00 -2.04
C MET A 136 9.36 -17.09 -1.44
N GLU A 137 8.83 -17.87 -0.50
CA GLU A 137 9.54 -18.99 0.12
C GLU A 137 9.60 -20.24 -0.77
N LEU A 138 8.80 -20.28 -1.81
CA LEU A 138 8.74 -21.44 -2.72
C LEU A 138 9.92 -21.51 -3.71
#